data_fe81bc25659484f504895b67d29a134a
#
_entry.id   fe81bc25659484f504895b67d29a134a
#
_cell.length_a   1.000
_cell.length_b   1.000
_cell.length_c   1.000
_cell.angle_alpha   90.00
_cell.angle_beta   90.00
_cell.angle_gamma   90.00
#
_symmetry.space_group_name_H-M   'P 1'
#
loop_
_entity.id
_entity.type
_entity.pdbx_description
1 polymer ?
#
loop_
_entity_poly.entity_id
_entity_poly.type
_entity_poly.pdbx_seq_one_letter_code
_entity_poly.pdbx_strand_id
1 'polypeptide(L)'
;MSAKRRRGDIDRAAVFEAILGDLAEPVAERGAETVAAASEIPIASIRYNEQQPRHHIDPVALQQLTASVRQRGVLEPVLVRRVGEGFELVAGERRTRAALEAGLSHVPAVVLDLDDKEALEISIIENLQREDLNAVEETEAVLALVEVTLGLDRPAVLALLHELYQRERGREPGEGFAEPQLELVRELFERLGRFTPTSFLVNRVPILSFPSELLEAVRTGALAFTKAQAIARVESAQARALLLAEAVSNDLSLSQIRRRITEIRQDATVERPVGERVVLAVNATKRLLSRRRVSALNERDRERLLVLLDDVQRILES
;
A
#
# COMPACT_ATOMS: atom_id res chain seq x y z
N MET A 1 -11.63 -39.17 33.98
CA MET A 1 -10.60 -38.84 32.97
C MET A 1 -10.78 -37.37 32.58
N SER A 2 -9.94 -36.52 33.18
CA SER A 2 -10.05 -35.06 33.10
C SER A 2 -9.32 -34.56 31.86
N ALA A 3 -10.03 -33.97 30.89
CA ALA A 3 -9.44 -33.35 29.70
C ALA A 3 -8.73 -32.06 30.11
N LYS A 4 -7.40 -32.08 30.00
CA LYS A 4 -6.52 -30.94 30.17
C LYS A 4 -6.88 -29.91 29.06
N ARG A 5 -7.61 -28.84 29.37
CA ARG A 5 -7.72 -27.65 28.51
C ARG A 5 -6.32 -27.10 28.31
N ARG A 6 -5.87 -27.08 27.04
CA ARG A 6 -4.65 -26.40 26.62
C ARG A 6 -4.85 -24.90 26.85
N ARG A 7 -4.01 -24.33 27.71
CA ARG A 7 -3.82 -22.89 27.85
C ARG A 7 -3.27 -22.39 26.50
N GLY A 8 -3.98 -21.43 25.86
CA GLY A 8 -3.34 -20.56 24.90
C GLY A 8 -3.81 -20.61 23.44
N ASP A 9 -5.08 -20.94 23.13
CA ASP A 9 -5.68 -20.39 21.91
C ASP A 9 -6.39 -19.08 22.30
N ILE A 10 -5.62 -17.99 22.31
CA ILE A 10 -6.19 -16.65 22.25
C ILE A 10 -6.86 -16.59 20.89
N ASP A 11 -8.17 -16.36 20.89
CA ASP A 11 -8.90 -16.13 19.66
C ASP A 11 -8.33 -14.88 18.99
N ARG A 12 -7.41 -15.10 18.03
CA ARG A 12 -6.72 -14.03 17.30
C ARG A 12 -7.71 -13.07 16.62
N ALA A 13 -8.87 -13.61 16.22
CA ALA A 13 -9.94 -12.80 15.67
C ALA A 13 -10.53 -11.87 16.73
N ALA A 14 -10.74 -12.34 17.96
CA ALA A 14 -11.29 -11.52 19.04
C ALA A 14 -10.33 -10.42 19.52
N VAL A 15 -9.01 -10.71 19.60
CA VAL A 15 -8.00 -9.68 19.94
C VAL A 15 -7.86 -8.66 18.80
N PHE A 16 -7.87 -9.12 17.55
CA PHE A 16 -7.83 -8.27 16.38
C PHE A 16 -9.11 -7.43 16.23
N GLU A 17 -10.27 -8.01 16.51
CA GLU A 17 -11.57 -7.34 16.50
C GLU A 17 -11.72 -6.37 17.69
N ALA A 18 -11.20 -6.70 18.86
CA ALA A 18 -11.14 -5.80 20.01
C ALA A 18 -10.23 -4.59 19.72
N ILE A 19 -9.11 -4.78 19.03
CA ILE A 19 -8.16 -3.70 18.71
C ILE A 19 -8.68 -2.86 17.55
N LEU A 20 -9.23 -3.46 16.48
CA LEU A 20 -9.84 -2.73 15.37
C LEU A 20 -11.22 -2.13 15.74
N GLY A 21 -12.01 -2.84 16.53
CA GLY A 21 -13.29 -2.35 17.03
C GLY A 21 -13.12 -1.18 17.99
N ASP A 22 -12.10 -1.19 18.86
CA ASP A 22 -11.83 -0.15 19.84
C ASP A 22 -11.29 1.16 19.25
N LEU A 23 -10.69 1.11 18.04
CA LEU A 23 -10.17 2.28 17.35
C LEU A 23 -11.21 2.96 16.43
N ALA A 24 -12.37 2.35 16.20
CA ALA A 24 -13.41 2.85 15.31
C ALA A 24 -14.53 3.65 16.00
N GLU A 25 -14.63 3.62 17.34
CA GLU A 25 -15.68 4.35 18.07
C GLU A 25 -15.13 5.19 19.23
N PRO A 26 -15.66 6.41 19.46
CA PRO A 26 -15.26 7.24 20.62
C PRO A 26 -15.58 6.53 21.95
N VAL A 27 -14.65 6.62 22.88
CA VAL A 27 -14.60 5.96 24.21
C VAL A 27 -15.85 6.17 25.09
N ALA A 28 -16.84 6.96 24.68
CA ALA A 28 -17.96 7.37 25.51
C ALA A 28 -19.15 6.37 25.61
N GLU A 29 -19.23 5.33 24.79
CA GLU A 29 -20.44 4.48 24.72
C GLU A 29 -20.23 2.97 24.95
N ARG A 30 -19.05 2.51 25.36
CA ARG A 30 -18.78 1.07 25.54
C ARG A 30 -19.01 0.58 26.94
N GLY A 31 -19.93 -0.37 27.02
CA GLY A 31 -20.20 -1.16 28.23
C GLY A 31 -18.97 -1.96 28.69
N ALA A 32 -18.72 -1.89 29.98
CA ALA A 32 -17.52 -2.23 30.73
C ALA A 32 -17.25 -3.74 30.86
N GLU A 33 -17.07 -4.53 29.81
CA GLU A 33 -16.87 -5.98 30.07
C GLU A 33 -15.59 -6.64 29.54
N THR A 34 -14.69 -5.96 28.77
CA THR A 34 -13.46 -6.64 28.28
C THR A 34 -12.21 -5.77 28.12
N VAL A 35 -12.14 -4.56 28.67
CA VAL A 35 -10.90 -3.77 28.65
C VAL A 35 -10.13 -4.09 29.93
N ALA A 36 -8.94 -4.68 29.83
CA ALA A 36 -7.99 -4.73 30.92
C ALA A 36 -7.82 -3.30 31.41
N ALA A 37 -8.17 -3.06 32.70
CA ALA A 37 -8.17 -1.72 33.29
C ALA A 37 -6.82 -1.05 33.03
N ALA A 38 -6.84 0.17 32.44
CA ALA A 38 -5.62 0.90 32.18
C ALA A 38 -4.86 1.10 33.48
N SER A 39 -3.58 0.73 33.51
CA SER A 39 -2.68 0.86 34.64
C SER A 39 -1.74 2.02 34.43
N GLU A 40 -1.42 2.78 35.48
CA GLU A 40 -0.39 3.80 35.42
C GLU A 40 1.00 3.14 35.38
N ILE A 41 1.72 3.28 34.26
CA ILE A 41 3.04 2.67 34.06
C ILE A 41 4.10 3.76 34.05
N PRO A 42 5.25 3.58 34.75
CA PRO A 42 6.38 4.50 34.66
C PRO A 42 6.89 4.60 33.21
N ILE A 43 6.96 5.80 32.65
CA ILE A 43 7.46 6.01 31.29
C ILE A 43 8.89 5.48 31.13
N ALA A 44 9.70 5.57 32.18
CA ALA A 44 11.08 5.06 32.19
C ALA A 44 11.17 3.52 32.03
N SER A 45 10.10 2.77 32.31
CA SER A 45 10.05 1.31 32.12
C SER A 45 9.59 0.90 30.72
N ILE A 46 9.20 1.85 29.87
CA ILE A 46 8.69 1.61 28.51
C ILE A 46 9.84 1.75 27.52
N ARG A 47 10.13 0.68 26.76
CA ARG A 47 11.09 0.68 25.65
C ARG A 47 10.35 0.90 24.33
N TYR A 48 10.95 1.67 23.45
CA TYR A 48 10.44 1.85 22.08
C TYR A 48 10.98 0.73 21.21
N ASN A 49 10.16 0.18 20.33
CA ASN A 49 10.61 -0.80 19.35
C ASN A 49 11.33 -0.07 18.20
N GLU A 50 12.61 -0.37 18.02
CA GLU A 50 13.45 0.22 16.94
C GLU A 50 13.01 -0.20 15.54
N GLN A 51 12.22 -1.27 15.41
CA GLN A 51 11.68 -1.76 14.13
C GLN A 51 10.37 -1.06 13.71
N GLN A 52 9.86 -0.13 14.51
CA GLN A 52 8.65 0.62 14.14
C GLN A 52 8.93 1.54 12.93
N PRO A 53 8.10 1.51 11.88
CA PRO A 53 8.36 2.21 10.62
C PRO A 53 8.19 3.73 10.69
N ARG A 54 7.97 4.31 11.88
CA ARG A 54 7.72 5.74 12.02
C ARG A 54 9.02 6.53 12.13
N HIS A 55 9.52 7.04 11.01
CA HIS A 55 10.75 7.83 10.99
C HIS A 55 10.54 9.34 11.19
N HIS A 56 9.31 9.87 11.13
CA HIS A 56 9.08 11.30 11.23
C HIS A 56 7.88 11.66 12.10
N ILE A 57 8.14 12.39 13.19
CA ILE A 57 7.09 13.00 14.02
C ILE A 57 7.12 14.49 13.71
N ASP A 58 6.01 15.03 13.23
CA ASP A 58 5.85 16.49 13.03
C ASP A 58 6.04 17.21 14.37
N PRO A 59 7.06 18.08 14.50
CA PRO A 59 7.36 18.78 15.76
C PRO A 59 6.19 19.69 16.19
N VAL A 60 5.48 20.30 15.26
CA VAL A 60 4.38 21.22 15.57
C VAL A 60 3.20 20.44 16.16
N ALA A 61 2.85 19.33 15.52
CA ALA A 61 1.78 18.46 16.01
C ALA A 61 2.14 17.79 17.37
N LEU A 62 3.42 17.49 17.62
CA LEU A 62 3.86 17.00 18.92
C LEU A 62 3.76 18.10 20.00
N GLN A 63 4.17 19.33 19.73
CA GLN A 63 4.04 20.44 20.65
C GLN A 63 2.59 20.72 21.06
N GLN A 64 1.67 20.67 20.10
CA GLN A 64 0.22 20.83 20.37
C GLN A 64 -0.29 19.72 21.28
N LEU A 65 0.09 18.47 21.03
CA LEU A 65 -0.25 17.34 21.86
C LEU A 65 0.36 17.47 23.25
N THR A 66 1.63 17.86 23.37
CA THR A 66 2.31 18.10 24.65
C THR A 66 1.61 19.18 25.48
N ALA A 67 1.15 20.25 24.86
CA ALA A 67 0.37 21.30 25.54
C ALA A 67 -0.97 20.75 26.07
N SER A 68 -1.67 19.94 25.30
CA SER A 68 -2.90 19.27 25.73
C SER A 68 -2.66 18.29 26.87
N VAL A 69 -1.62 17.46 26.76
CA VAL A 69 -1.24 16.47 27.80
C VAL A 69 -0.85 17.16 29.10
N ARG A 70 -0.18 18.32 29.04
CA ARG A 70 0.16 19.11 30.24
C ARG A 70 -1.07 19.62 30.98
N GLN A 71 -2.16 19.91 30.27
CA GLN A 71 -3.40 20.43 30.88
C GLN A 71 -4.34 19.33 31.37
N ARG A 72 -4.43 18.23 30.67
CA ARG A 72 -5.48 17.21 30.88
C ARG A 72 -4.95 15.83 31.18
N GLY A 73 -3.63 15.63 31.15
CA GLY A 73 -3.05 14.29 31.18
C GLY A 73 -3.19 13.56 29.83
N VAL A 74 -2.80 12.31 29.81
CA VAL A 74 -3.00 11.42 28.66
C VAL A 74 -4.39 10.80 28.77
N LEU A 75 -5.30 11.19 27.88
CA LEU A 75 -6.71 10.76 27.94
C LEU A 75 -6.92 9.35 27.39
N GLU A 76 -6.19 8.98 26.36
CA GLU A 76 -6.23 7.65 25.76
C GLU A 76 -5.02 6.82 26.22
N PRO A 77 -5.21 5.61 26.77
CA PRO A 77 -4.09 4.79 27.21
C PRO A 77 -3.22 4.37 26.02
N VAL A 78 -1.93 4.19 26.28
CA VAL A 78 -0.99 3.58 25.31
C VAL A 78 -1.10 2.06 25.41
N LEU A 79 -0.72 1.36 24.33
CA LEU A 79 -0.67 -0.10 24.33
C LEU A 79 0.77 -0.54 24.57
N VAL A 80 0.97 -1.42 25.54
CA VAL A 80 2.27 -1.98 25.86
C VAL A 80 2.17 -3.50 26.03
N ARG A 81 3.26 -4.20 25.78
CA ARG A 81 3.40 -5.62 26.15
C ARG A 81 4.47 -5.79 27.20
N ARG A 82 4.40 -6.87 27.95
CA ARG A 82 5.41 -7.19 28.97
C ARG A 82 6.64 -7.85 28.32
N VAL A 83 7.82 -7.31 28.57
CA VAL A 83 9.10 -7.87 28.08
C VAL A 83 10.11 -7.88 29.23
N GLY A 84 10.39 -9.06 29.78
CA GLY A 84 11.20 -9.22 30.99
C GLY A 84 10.57 -8.49 32.19
N GLU A 85 11.32 -7.62 32.83
CA GLU A 85 10.84 -6.82 33.97
C GLU A 85 10.25 -5.44 33.52
N GLY A 86 10.28 -5.13 32.23
CA GLY A 86 9.79 -3.87 31.68
C GLY A 86 8.65 -4.04 30.70
N PHE A 87 8.42 -2.98 29.95
CA PHE A 87 7.37 -2.93 28.93
C PHE A 87 7.96 -2.50 27.58
N GLU A 88 7.39 -2.99 26.52
CA GLU A 88 7.65 -2.53 25.15
C GLU A 88 6.40 -1.84 24.62
N LEU A 89 6.58 -0.67 24.03
CA LEU A 89 5.50 0.10 23.43
C LEU A 89 5.04 -0.57 22.12
N VAL A 90 3.77 -0.94 22.05
CA VAL A 90 3.12 -1.50 20.88
C VAL A 90 2.45 -0.39 20.06
N ALA A 91 1.72 0.53 20.74
CA ALA A 91 1.06 1.67 20.08
C ALA A 91 0.99 2.88 21.02
N GLY A 92 0.96 4.10 20.43
CA GLY A 92 0.83 5.35 21.19
C GLY A 92 2.14 6.11 21.40
N GLU A 93 3.13 5.99 20.53
CA GLU A 93 4.44 6.67 20.64
C GLU A 93 4.32 8.19 20.82
N ARG A 94 3.46 8.86 20.06
CA ARG A 94 3.24 10.32 20.19
C ARG A 94 2.74 10.70 21.58
N ARG A 95 1.83 9.89 22.15
CA ARG A 95 1.28 10.11 23.50
C ARG A 95 2.34 9.94 24.57
N THR A 96 3.16 8.89 24.47
CA THR A 96 4.27 8.65 25.39
C THR A 96 5.33 9.74 25.33
N ARG A 97 5.71 10.20 24.13
CA ARG A 97 6.66 11.33 23.96
C ARG A 97 6.09 12.64 24.48
N ALA A 98 4.83 12.95 24.17
CA ALA A 98 4.16 14.13 24.68
C ALA A 98 4.05 14.13 26.20
N ALA A 99 3.79 12.97 26.83
CA ALA A 99 3.76 12.81 28.26
C ALA A 99 5.13 13.08 28.89
N LEU A 100 6.21 12.55 28.30
CA LEU A 100 7.57 12.80 28.75
C LEU A 100 7.95 14.29 28.64
N GLU A 101 7.67 14.95 27.51
CA GLU A 101 7.89 16.38 27.31
C GLU A 101 7.00 17.27 28.19
N ALA A 102 5.82 16.78 28.58
CA ALA A 102 4.95 17.45 29.55
C ALA A 102 5.46 17.34 31.00
N GLY A 103 6.47 16.49 31.26
CA GLY A 103 7.05 16.26 32.59
C GLY A 103 6.31 15.20 33.41
N LEU A 104 5.50 14.34 32.78
CA LEU A 104 4.82 13.25 33.46
C LEU A 104 5.80 12.08 33.70
N SER A 105 5.71 11.43 34.86
CA SER A 105 6.51 10.26 35.18
C SER A 105 5.80 8.94 34.82
N HIS A 106 4.48 8.97 34.68
CA HIS A 106 3.63 7.81 34.39
C HIS A 106 2.70 8.11 33.23
N VAL A 107 2.23 7.07 32.56
CA VAL A 107 1.26 7.14 31.49
C VAL A 107 0.23 6.02 31.65
N PRO A 108 -1.07 6.30 31.42
CA PRO A 108 -2.08 5.24 31.42
C PRO A 108 -1.78 4.28 30.26
N ALA A 109 -1.71 2.99 30.54
CA ALA A 109 -1.38 1.96 29.60
C ALA A 109 -2.24 0.71 29.77
N VAL A 110 -2.60 0.09 28.65
CA VAL A 110 -3.17 -1.25 28.60
C VAL A 110 -2.03 -2.23 28.36
N VAL A 111 -1.86 -3.17 29.28
CA VAL A 111 -0.82 -4.22 29.16
C VAL A 111 -1.43 -5.42 28.47
N LEU A 112 -0.89 -5.77 27.31
CA LEU A 112 -1.31 -6.91 26.54
C LEU A 112 -0.27 -8.05 26.66
N ASP A 113 -0.75 -9.28 26.69
CA ASP A 113 0.10 -10.47 26.64
C ASP A 113 0.24 -10.91 25.17
N LEU A 114 1.26 -10.36 24.53
CA LEU A 114 1.50 -10.51 23.08
C LEU A 114 2.88 -11.10 22.83
N ASP A 115 2.96 -12.01 21.86
CA ASP A 115 4.23 -12.42 21.29
C ASP A 115 4.81 -11.33 20.35
N ASP A 116 6.05 -11.54 19.85
CA ASP A 116 6.74 -10.57 18.99
C ASP A 116 5.98 -10.32 17.70
N LYS A 117 5.37 -11.36 17.13
CA LYS A 117 4.60 -11.29 15.90
C LYS A 117 3.31 -10.49 16.07
N GLU A 118 2.55 -10.82 17.13
CA GLU A 118 1.29 -10.14 17.45
C GLU A 118 1.51 -8.65 17.74
N ALA A 119 2.57 -8.32 18.48
CA ALA A 119 2.92 -6.93 18.75
C ALA A 119 3.28 -6.16 17.48
N LEU A 120 3.98 -6.79 16.54
CA LEU A 120 4.34 -6.19 15.27
C LEU A 120 3.11 -6.01 14.37
N GLU A 121 2.22 -7.00 14.29
CA GLU A 121 0.95 -6.91 13.54
C GLU A 121 0.12 -5.71 14.02
N ILE A 122 -0.06 -5.58 15.35
CA ILE A 122 -0.83 -4.47 15.95
C ILE A 122 -0.19 -3.12 15.61
N SER A 123 1.13 -3.02 15.74
CA SER A 123 1.87 -1.80 15.42
C SER A 123 1.71 -1.38 13.96
N ILE A 124 1.73 -2.34 13.03
CA ILE A 124 1.51 -2.07 11.59
C ILE A 124 0.07 -1.62 11.34
N ILE A 125 -0.91 -2.25 11.99
CA ILE A 125 -2.33 -1.91 11.85
C ILE A 125 -2.60 -0.50 12.38
N GLU A 126 -2.07 -0.15 13.56
CA GLU A 126 -2.18 1.22 14.12
C GLU A 126 -1.60 2.25 13.13
N ASN A 127 -0.43 1.95 12.60
CA ASN A 127 0.18 2.83 11.60
C ASN A 127 -0.65 2.95 10.32
N LEU A 128 -1.30 1.87 9.86
CA LEU A 128 -2.20 1.89 8.69
C LEU A 128 -3.48 2.73 8.90
N GLN A 129 -3.90 2.94 10.14
CA GLN A 129 -5.09 3.74 10.44
C GLN A 129 -4.84 5.25 10.38
N ARG A 130 -3.60 5.68 10.21
CA ARG A 130 -3.28 7.10 10.05
C ARG A 130 -3.92 7.65 8.78
N GLU A 131 -4.47 8.85 8.88
CA GLU A 131 -5.09 9.55 7.74
C GLU A 131 -4.03 10.19 6.79
N ASP A 132 -2.81 10.38 7.28
CA ASP A 132 -1.73 11.10 6.60
C ASP A 132 -0.74 10.20 5.84
N LEU A 133 -0.99 8.88 5.76
CA LEU A 133 -0.15 7.96 5.01
C LEU A 133 -0.14 8.28 3.52
N ASN A 134 1.05 8.43 2.96
CA ASN A 134 1.18 8.47 1.50
C ASN A 134 1.05 7.06 0.88
N ALA A 135 0.83 7.01 -0.44
CA ALA A 135 0.57 5.74 -1.13
C ALA A 135 1.74 4.74 -1.08
N VAL A 136 2.98 5.21 -0.91
CA VAL A 136 4.17 4.35 -0.76
C VAL A 136 4.15 3.71 0.62
N GLU A 137 4.01 4.52 1.67
CA GLU A 137 3.94 4.05 3.06
C GLU A 137 2.77 3.08 3.28
N GLU A 138 1.60 3.40 2.73
CA GLU A 138 0.43 2.51 2.80
C GLU A 138 0.70 1.17 2.12
N THR A 139 1.33 1.17 0.93
CA THR A 139 1.65 -0.06 0.20
C THR A 139 2.67 -0.91 0.95
N GLU A 140 3.71 -0.29 1.48
CA GLU A 140 4.75 -0.94 2.28
C GLU A 140 4.16 -1.57 3.56
N ALA A 141 3.30 -0.83 4.27
CA ALA A 141 2.67 -1.29 5.50
C ALA A 141 1.72 -2.47 5.26
N VAL A 142 0.90 -2.43 4.18
CA VAL A 142 0.03 -3.57 3.83
C VAL A 142 0.85 -4.81 3.49
N LEU A 143 1.94 -4.66 2.71
CA LEU A 143 2.82 -5.80 2.40
C LEU A 143 3.49 -6.35 3.66
N ALA A 144 4.02 -5.47 4.53
CA ALA A 144 4.62 -5.88 5.79
C ALA A 144 3.62 -6.63 6.69
N LEU A 145 2.37 -6.19 6.73
CA LEU A 145 1.33 -6.89 7.48
C LEU A 145 1.11 -8.31 6.95
N VAL A 146 0.99 -8.49 5.62
CA VAL A 146 0.84 -9.82 5.01
C VAL A 146 2.08 -10.69 5.27
N GLU A 147 3.29 -10.13 5.17
CA GLU A 147 4.55 -10.82 5.47
C GLU A 147 4.56 -11.36 6.91
N VAL A 148 4.22 -10.51 7.87
CA VAL A 148 4.20 -10.89 9.28
C VAL A 148 3.09 -11.90 9.57
N THR A 149 1.89 -11.67 9.07
CA THR A 149 0.73 -12.55 9.30
C THR A 149 0.97 -13.97 8.79
N LEU A 150 1.56 -14.11 7.60
CA LEU A 150 1.82 -15.41 6.98
C LEU A 150 3.19 -16.01 7.35
N GLY A 151 4.11 -15.21 7.88
CA GLY A 151 5.51 -15.62 8.08
C GLY A 151 6.23 -15.86 6.74
N LEU A 152 5.88 -15.09 5.71
CA LEU A 152 6.44 -15.19 4.35
C LEU A 152 7.33 -13.97 4.07
N ASP A 153 8.30 -14.16 3.18
CA ASP A 153 9.09 -13.05 2.66
C ASP A 153 8.33 -12.28 1.56
N ARG A 154 8.81 -11.10 1.21
CA ARG A 154 8.22 -10.22 0.20
C ARG A 154 7.99 -10.91 -1.16
N PRO A 155 8.96 -11.65 -1.74
CA PRO A 155 8.74 -12.38 -2.98
C PRO A 155 7.61 -13.39 -2.90
N ALA A 156 7.52 -14.16 -1.81
CA ALA A 156 6.45 -15.14 -1.61
C ALA A 156 5.08 -14.48 -1.43
N VAL A 157 4.99 -13.35 -0.72
CA VAL A 157 3.75 -12.56 -0.60
C VAL A 157 3.29 -12.06 -1.97
N LEU A 158 4.20 -11.52 -2.80
CA LEU A 158 3.85 -11.07 -4.14
C LEU A 158 3.40 -12.23 -5.05
N ALA A 159 4.03 -13.40 -4.93
CA ALA A 159 3.63 -14.60 -5.66
C ALA A 159 2.22 -15.05 -5.23
N LEU A 160 1.90 -15.03 -3.93
CA LEU A 160 0.59 -15.36 -3.39
C LEU A 160 -0.50 -14.40 -3.89
N LEU A 161 -0.24 -13.10 -3.86
CA LEU A 161 -1.17 -12.09 -4.41
C LEU A 161 -1.39 -12.29 -5.91
N HIS A 162 -0.35 -12.70 -6.63
CA HIS A 162 -0.44 -13.02 -8.07
C HIS A 162 -1.28 -14.28 -8.32
N GLU A 163 -1.16 -15.29 -7.47
CA GLU A 163 -2.00 -16.50 -7.51
C GLU A 163 -3.47 -16.14 -7.31
N LEU A 164 -3.81 -15.34 -6.30
CA LEU A 164 -5.18 -14.83 -6.08
C LEU A 164 -5.72 -14.11 -7.31
N TYR A 165 -4.90 -13.24 -7.92
CA TYR A 165 -5.27 -12.54 -9.15
C TYR A 165 -5.53 -13.47 -10.33
N GLN A 166 -4.75 -14.56 -10.50
CA GLN A 166 -4.96 -15.53 -11.58
C GLN A 166 -6.24 -16.33 -11.37
N ARG A 167 -6.50 -16.77 -10.12
CA ARG A 167 -7.73 -17.51 -9.76
C ARG A 167 -8.99 -16.69 -10.00
N GLU A 168 -9.02 -15.41 -9.65
CA GLU A 168 -10.16 -14.52 -9.95
C GLU A 168 -10.43 -14.39 -11.47
N ARG A 169 -9.42 -14.61 -12.30
CA ARG A 169 -9.54 -14.63 -13.77
C ARG A 169 -9.89 -15.98 -14.37
N GLY A 170 -10.19 -16.96 -13.54
CA GLY A 170 -10.55 -18.31 -13.98
C GLY A 170 -9.38 -19.09 -14.60
N ARG A 171 -8.14 -18.75 -14.26
CA ARG A 171 -6.96 -19.50 -14.65
C ARG A 171 -6.71 -20.61 -13.64
N GLU A 172 -6.15 -21.73 -14.10
CA GLU A 172 -5.81 -22.83 -13.20
C GLU A 172 -4.82 -22.35 -12.13
N PRO A 173 -5.05 -22.72 -10.85
CA PRO A 173 -4.17 -22.37 -9.76
C PRO A 173 -2.78 -22.97 -9.97
N GLY A 174 -1.75 -22.21 -9.67
CA GLY A 174 -0.41 -22.74 -9.49
C GLY A 174 -0.35 -23.67 -8.27
N GLU A 175 0.63 -24.56 -8.21
CA GLU A 175 0.81 -25.49 -7.06
C GLU A 175 1.46 -24.82 -5.83
N GLY A 176 1.43 -23.46 -5.71
CA GLY A 176 2.30 -22.74 -4.80
C GLY A 176 1.78 -22.53 -3.37
N PHE A 177 0.48 -22.31 -3.17
CA PHE A 177 -0.06 -21.89 -1.85
C PHE A 177 -1.30 -22.72 -1.45
N ALA A 178 -1.36 -23.08 -0.16
CA ALA A 178 -2.48 -23.80 0.40
C ALA A 178 -3.72 -22.87 0.53
N GLU A 179 -4.92 -23.42 0.32
CA GLU A 179 -6.17 -22.65 0.39
C GLU A 179 -6.33 -21.87 1.72
N PRO A 180 -5.95 -22.40 2.90
CA PRO A 180 -6.00 -21.62 4.15
C PRO A 180 -5.16 -20.34 4.14
N GLN A 181 -4.01 -20.34 3.43
CA GLN A 181 -3.17 -19.13 3.31
C GLN A 181 -3.84 -18.08 2.42
N LEU A 182 -4.46 -18.52 1.33
CA LEU A 182 -5.17 -17.64 0.41
C LEU A 182 -6.42 -17.03 1.08
N GLU A 183 -7.13 -17.82 1.88
CA GLU A 183 -8.30 -17.36 2.62
C GLU A 183 -7.91 -16.36 3.69
N LEU A 184 -6.85 -16.62 4.45
CA LEU A 184 -6.34 -15.69 5.46
C LEU A 184 -5.99 -14.31 4.86
N VAL A 185 -5.43 -14.29 3.63
CA VAL A 185 -5.16 -13.01 2.94
C VAL A 185 -6.45 -12.31 2.52
N ARG A 186 -7.46 -13.05 2.02
CA ARG A 186 -8.76 -12.44 1.68
C ARG A 186 -9.41 -11.81 2.91
N GLU A 187 -9.47 -12.54 4.02
CA GLU A 187 -9.99 -12.04 5.29
C GLU A 187 -9.22 -10.81 5.79
N LEU A 188 -7.89 -10.82 5.69
CA LEU A 188 -7.05 -9.68 6.07
C LEU A 188 -7.40 -8.44 5.26
N PHE A 189 -7.51 -8.57 3.94
CA PHE A 189 -7.87 -7.45 3.07
C PHE A 189 -9.32 -6.99 3.27
N GLU A 190 -10.26 -7.89 3.56
CA GLU A 190 -11.64 -7.56 3.90
C GLU A 190 -11.72 -6.73 5.18
N ARG A 191 -10.97 -7.11 6.23
CA ARG A 191 -10.88 -6.37 7.48
C ARG A 191 -10.21 -5.00 7.31
N LEU A 192 -9.19 -4.89 6.46
CA LEU A 192 -8.58 -3.60 6.14
C LEU A 192 -9.56 -2.65 5.44
N GLY A 193 -10.55 -3.17 4.71
CA GLY A 193 -11.63 -2.42 4.09
C GLY A 193 -11.21 -1.41 3.01
N ARG A 194 -9.93 -1.40 2.62
CA ARG A 194 -9.36 -0.40 1.69
C ARG A 194 -9.15 -0.92 0.28
N PHE A 195 -8.80 -2.20 0.14
CA PHE A 195 -8.46 -2.83 -1.13
C PHE A 195 -8.96 -4.28 -1.15
N THR A 196 -9.18 -4.83 -2.33
CA THR A 196 -9.13 -6.29 -2.53
C THR A 196 -7.68 -6.70 -2.83
N PRO A 197 -7.27 -7.97 -2.58
CA PRO A 197 -5.92 -8.46 -2.91
C PRO A 197 -5.55 -8.16 -4.37
N THR A 198 -6.46 -8.40 -5.30
CA THR A 198 -6.29 -8.15 -6.73
C THR A 198 -6.16 -6.67 -7.05
N SER A 199 -7.01 -5.82 -6.48
CA SER A 199 -6.92 -4.37 -6.66
C SER A 199 -5.61 -3.81 -6.11
N PHE A 200 -5.16 -4.31 -4.98
CA PHE A 200 -3.89 -3.93 -4.36
C PHE A 200 -2.70 -4.32 -5.24
N LEU A 201 -2.64 -5.58 -5.69
CA LEU A 201 -1.58 -6.06 -6.58
C LEU A 201 -1.48 -5.23 -7.87
N VAL A 202 -2.60 -4.93 -8.51
CA VAL A 202 -2.60 -4.26 -9.82
C VAL A 202 -2.38 -2.75 -9.70
N ASN A 203 -2.93 -2.11 -8.68
CA ASN A 203 -2.97 -0.66 -8.60
C ASN A 203 -1.99 -0.07 -7.58
N ARG A 204 -1.53 -0.81 -6.56
CA ARG A 204 -0.67 -0.30 -5.49
C ARG A 204 0.75 -0.84 -5.56
N VAL A 205 0.92 -2.16 -5.64
CA VAL A 205 2.24 -2.80 -5.69
C VAL A 205 3.18 -2.19 -6.74
N PRO A 206 2.71 -1.81 -7.96
CA PRO A 206 3.60 -1.23 -8.96
C PRO A 206 4.31 0.06 -8.54
N ILE A 207 3.81 0.78 -7.51
CA ILE A 207 4.46 2.00 -7.01
C ILE A 207 5.90 1.73 -6.54
N LEU A 208 6.14 0.55 -5.95
CA LEU A 208 7.45 0.19 -5.41
C LEU A 208 8.53 0.00 -6.49
N SER A 209 8.11 -0.15 -7.75
CA SER A 209 9.00 -0.22 -8.91
C SER A 209 9.19 1.14 -9.62
N PHE A 210 8.63 2.22 -9.10
CA PHE A 210 8.78 3.52 -9.70
C PHE A 210 10.22 4.02 -9.57
N PRO A 211 10.71 4.82 -10.52
CA PRO A 211 11.96 5.55 -10.38
C PRO A 211 12.01 6.37 -9.09
N SER A 212 13.20 6.47 -8.49
CA SER A 212 13.40 7.10 -7.18
C SER A 212 12.86 8.53 -7.09
N GLU A 213 12.98 9.28 -8.17
CA GLU A 213 12.47 10.66 -8.24
C GLU A 213 10.94 10.74 -8.13
N LEU A 214 10.23 9.74 -8.66
CA LEU A 214 8.76 9.65 -8.54
C LEU A 214 8.34 9.17 -7.15
N LEU A 215 9.07 8.20 -6.58
CA LEU A 215 8.84 7.73 -5.21
C LEU A 215 8.97 8.89 -4.22
N GLU A 216 10.03 9.71 -4.36
CA GLU A 216 10.25 10.86 -3.49
C GLU A 216 9.15 11.91 -3.65
N ALA A 217 8.73 12.21 -4.86
CA ALA A 217 7.63 13.14 -5.11
C ALA A 217 6.30 12.67 -4.50
N VAL A 218 6.04 11.35 -4.47
CA VAL A 218 4.86 10.79 -3.80
C VAL A 218 5.02 10.80 -2.28
N ARG A 219 6.20 10.45 -1.75
CA ARG A 219 6.49 10.44 -0.31
C ARG A 219 6.34 11.82 0.33
N THR A 220 6.82 12.83 -0.37
CA THR A 220 6.73 14.24 0.09
C THR A 220 5.35 14.86 -0.13
N GLY A 221 4.43 14.16 -0.79
CA GLY A 221 3.12 14.71 -1.16
C GLY A 221 3.16 15.72 -2.31
N ALA A 222 4.33 15.98 -2.92
CA ALA A 222 4.49 16.90 -4.04
C ALA A 222 3.74 16.42 -5.30
N LEU A 223 3.52 15.11 -5.44
CA LEU A 223 2.79 14.53 -6.56
C LEU A 223 1.81 13.45 -6.10
N ALA A 224 0.55 13.55 -6.49
CA ALA A 224 -0.43 12.51 -6.23
C ALA A 224 -0.04 11.18 -6.91
N PHE A 225 -0.27 10.05 -6.24
CA PHE A 225 0.05 8.71 -6.74
C PHE A 225 -0.44 8.43 -8.17
N THR A 226 -1.69 8.80 -8.49
CA THR A 226 -2.27 8.58 -9.82
C THR A 226 -1.56 9.36 -10.93
N LYS A 227 -1.03 10.55 -10.59
CA LYS A 227 -0.20 11.36 -11.49
C LYS A 227 1.18 10.70 -11.67
N ALA A 228 1.81 10.25 -10.58
CA ALA A 228 3.08 9.53 -10.61
C ALA A 228 3.01 8.24 -11.44
N GLN A 229 1.94 7.46 -11.29
CA GLN A 229 1.69 6.24 -12.06
C GLN A 229 1.58 6.51 -13.57
N ALA A 230 1.03 7.65 -13.97
CA ALA A 230 0.98 8.04 -15.38
C ALA A 230 2.38 8.40 -15.89
N ILE A 231 3.15 9.20 -15.13
CA ILE A 231 4.50 9.66 -15.49
C ILE A 231 5.50 8.49 -15.52
N ALA A 232 5.38 7.50 -14.64
CA ALA A 232 6.23 6.30 -14.60
C ALA A 232 6.22 5.49 -15.91
N ARG A 233 5.21 5.69 -16.77
CA ARG A 233 5.12 5.06 -18.10
C ARG A 233 5.95 5.72 -19.19
N VAL A 234 6.65 6.83 -18.87
CA VAL A 234 7.58 7.50 -19.76
C VAL A 234 8.93 6.78 -19.68
N GLU A 235 9.34 6.17 -20.79
CA GLU A 235 10.57 5.33 -20.84
C GLU A 235 11.84 6.17 -20.70
N SER A 236 11.91 7.32 -21.37
CA SER A 236 13.06 8.23 -21.31
C SER A 236 13.16 8.85 -19.93
N ALA A 237 14.26 8.59 -19.20
CA ALA A 237 14.52 9.18 -17.89
C ALA A 237 14.55 10.72 -17.93
N GLN A 238 15.14 11.30 -18.98
CA GLN A 238 15.19 12.75 -19.15
C GLN A 238 13.80 13.36 -19.37
N ALA A 239 13.00 12.78 -20.28
CA ALA A 239 11.64 13.25 -20.54
C ALA A 239 10.74 13.08 -19.31
N ARG A 240 10.93 11.99 -18.55
CA ARG A 240 10.21 11.72 -17.32
C ARG A 240 10.54 12.77 -16.24
N ALA A 241 11.82 13.09 -16.05
CA ALA A 241 12.26 14.11 -15.09
C ALA A 241 11.71 15.50 -15.43
N LEU A 242 11.73 15.88 -16.72
CA LEU A 242 11.17 17.15 -17.18
C LEU A 242 9.66 17.21 -16.95
N LEU A 243 8.92 16.13 -17.28
CA LEU A 243 7.48 16.06 -17.08
C LEU A 243 7.12 16.06 -15.58
N LEU A 244 7.91 15.41 -14.72
CA LEU A 244 7.74 15.47 -13.27
C LEU A 244 7.90 16.92 -12.77
N ALA A 245 8.98 17.60 -13.16
CA ALA A 245 9.22 18.99 -12.78
C ALA A 245 8.08 19.92 -13.23
N GLU A 246 7.62 19.75 -14.48
CA GLU A 246 6.48 20.52 -15.02
C GLU A 246 5.19 20.22 -14.25
N ALA A 247 4.93 18.94 -13.95
CA ALA A 247 3.73 18.50 -13.25
C ALA A 247 3.63 19.04 -11.82
N VAL A 248 4.78 19.11 -11.11
CA VAL A 248 4.85 19.64 -9.74
C VAL A 248 4.76 21.16 -9.76
N SER A 249 5.56 21.86 -10.62
CA SER A 249 5.62 23.32 -10.63
C SER A 249 4.30 23.97 -11.06
N ASN A 250 3.56 23.35 -11.98
CA ASN A 250 2.32 23.89 -12.56
C ASN A 250 1.06 23.20 -12.05
N ASP A 251 1.17 22.29 -11.07
CA ASP A 251 0.10 21.44 -10.55
C ASP A 251 -0.76 20.82 -11.68
N LEU A 252 -0.11 20.18 -12.66
CA LEU A 252 -0.81 19.63 -13.80
C LEU A 252 -1.87 18.59 -13.37
N SER A 253 -3.05 18.68 -13.95
CA SER A 253 -4.08 17.65 -13.82
C SER A 253 -3.65 16.34 -14.50
N LEU A 254 -4.24 15.21 -14.11
CA LEU A 254 -3.96 13.90 -14.72
C LEU A 254 -4.22 13.90 -16.25
N SER A 255 -5.24 14.66 -16.70
CA SER A 255 -5.55 14.79 -18.13
C SER A 255 -4.46 15.55 -18.89
N GLN A 256 -3.93 16.63 -18.30
CA GLN A 256 -2.80 17.37 -18.91
C GLN A 256 -1.54 16.52 -18.97
N ILE A 257 -1.22 15.78 -17.89
CA ILE A 257 -0.10 14.84 -17.87
C ILE A 257 -0.24 13.78 -18.98
N ARG A 258 -1.42 13.17 -19.13
CA ARG A 258 -1.68 12.19 -20.18
C ARG A 258 -1.50 12.78 -21.59
N ARG A 259 -1.91 14.02 -21.80
CA ARG A 259 -1.68 14.73 -23.06
C ARG A 259 -0.19 14.95 -23.33
N ARG A 260 0.57 15.43 -22.34
CA ARG A 260 2.03 15.61 -22.43
C ARG A 260 2.76 14.29 -22.73
N ILE A 261 2.35 13.19 -22.11
CA ILE A 261 2.90 11.86 -22.41
C ILE A 261 2.66 11.47 -23.86
N THR A 262 1.49 11.82 -24.42
CA THR A 262 1.19 11.53 -25.83
C THR A 262 2.07 12.36 -26.76
N GLU A 263 2.28 13.63 -26.46
CA GLU A 263 3.20 14.53 -27.18
C GLU A 263 4.64 13.99 -27.16
N ILE A 264 5.17 13.65 -25.97
CA ILE A 264 6.51 13.04 -25.80
C ILE A 264 6.67 11.78 -26.64
N ARG A 265 5.64 10.93 -26.70
CA ARG A 265 5.68 9.68 -27.49
C ARG A 265 5.67 9.97 -29.00
N GLN A 266 4.95 10.98 -29.44
CA GLN A 266 4.92 11.39 -30.85
C GLN A 266 6.27 11.95 -31.29
N ASP A 267 6.87 12.84 -30.47
CA ASP A 267 8.20 13.40 -30.75
C ASP A 267 9.27 12.31 -30.79
N ALA A 268 9.29 11.42 -29.80
CA ALA A 268 10.21 10.27 -29.79
C ALA A 268 10.01 9.32 -30.98
N THR A 269 8.81 9.25 -31.57
CA THR A 269 8.55 8.43 -32.74
C THR A 269 9.08 9.11 -34.01
N VAL A 270 9.02 10.44 -34.11
CA VAL A 270 9.54 11.22 -35.26
C VAL A 270 11.05 11.17 -35.31
N GLU A 271 11.75 11.18 -34.16
CA GLU A 271 13.22 11.14 -34.09
C GLU A 271 13.83 9.75 -34.38
N ARG A 272 13.02 8.69 -34.42
CA ARG A 272 13.53 7.34 -34.69
C ARG A 272 13.88 7.13 -36.16
N PRO A 273 14.90 6.31 -36.47
CA PRO A 273 15.22 5.91 -37.82
C PRO A 273 13.99 5.33 -38.55
N VAL A 274 13.88 5.59 -39.87
CA VAL A 274 12.72 5.17 -40.66
C VAL A 274 12.41 3.68 -40.51
N GLY A 275 13.44 2.81 -40.43
CA GLY A 275 13.27 1.38 -40.26
C GLY A 275 12.57 1.02 -38.97
N GLU A 276 12.95 1.64 -37.80
CA GLU A 276 12.27 1.41 -36.53
C GLU A 276 10.84 1.94 -36.52
N ARG A 277 10.60 3.08 -37.18
CA ARG A 277 9.23 3.64 -37.31
C ARG A 277 8.32 2.70 -38.08
N VAL A 278 8.83 2.06 -39.13
CA VAL A 278 8.09 1.06 -39.89
C VAL A 278 7.75 -0.15 -39.03
N VAL A 279 8.72 -0.70 -38.28
CA VAL A 279 8.50 -1.86 -37.43
C VAL A 279 7.44 -1.54 -36.35
N LEU A 280 7.49 -0.34 -35.75
CA LEU A 280 6.49 0.09 -34.74
C LEU A 280 5.10 0.23 -35.39
N ALA A 281 5.00 0.82 -36.59
CA ALA A 281 3.75 0.96 -37.31
C ALA A 281 3.14 -0.41 -37.66
N VAL A 282 3.96 -1.34 -38.13
CA VAL A 282 3.54 -2.72 -38.45
C VAL A 282 3.01 -3.42 -37.20
N ASN A 283 3.72 -3.33 -36.07
CA ASN A 283 3.28 -3.94 -34.82
C ASN A 283 1.99 -3.33 -34.27
N ALA A 284 1.81 -2.02 -34.39
CA ALA A 284 0.58 -1.33 -34.00
C ALA A 284 -0.59 -1.77 -34.90
N THR A 285 -0.38 -1.82 -36.21
CA THR A 285 -1.38 -2.27 -37.18
C THR A 285 -1.77 -3.73 -36.97
N LYS A 286 -0.80 -4.62 -36.72
CA LYS A 286 -1.04 -6.03 -36.42
C LYS A 286 -1.96 -6.23 -35.17
N ARG A 287 -1.80 -5.40 -34.13
CA ARG A 287 -2.69 -5.43 -32.93
C ARG A 287 -4.11 -4.97 -33.25
N LEU A 288 -4.29 -4.10 -34.25
CA LEU A 288 -5.60 -3.60 -34.67
C LEU A 288 -6.32 -4.55 -35.64
N LEU A 289 -5.59 -5.36 -36.40
CA LEU A 289 -6.11 -6.33 -37.38
C LEU A 289 -6.69 -7.60 -36.68
N SER A 290 -7.55 -7.42 -35.69
CA SER A 290 -8.29 -8.56 -35.13
C SER A 290 -9.50 -8.90 -35.98
N ARG A 291 -9.85 -10.20 -36.09
CA ARG A 291 -11.02 -10.69 -36.86
C ARG A 291 -12.30 -9.90 -36.51
N ARG A 292 -12.53 -9.60 -35.26
CA ARG A 292 -13.69 -8.84 -34.77
C ARG A 292 -13.72 -7.40 -35.32
N ARG A 293 -12.56 -6.71 -35.34
CA ARG A 293 -12.49 -5.33 -35.83
C ARG A 293 -12.60 -5.27 -37.37
N VAL A 294 -11.97 -6.19 -38.05
CA VAL A 294 -12.05 -6.27 -39.51
C VAL A 294 -13.50 -6.60 -39.95
N SER A 295 -14.19 -7.49 -39.22
CA SER A 295 -15.59 -7.82 -39.52
C SER A 295 -16.55 -6.65 -39.25
N ALA A 296 -16.18 -5.71 -38.36
CA ALA A 296 -16.98 -4.52 -38.05
C ALA A 296 -16.84 -3.37 -39.06
N LEU A 297 -15.86 -3.45 -39.96
CA LEU A 297 -15.70 -2.45 -41.03
C LEU A 297 -16.82 -2.57 -42.06
N ASN A 298 -17.20 -1.44 -42.68
CA ASN A 298 -18.07 -1.43 -43.86
C ASN A 298 -17.33 -2.00 -45.07
N GLU A 299 -18.05 -2.33 -46.12
CA GLU A 299 -17.51 -3.01 -47.32
C GLU A 299 -16.44 -2.18 -48.01
N ARG A 300 -16.67 -0.88 -48.17
CA ARG A 300 -15.72 0.07 -48.76
C ARG A 300 -14.38 0.12 -48.00
N ASP A 301 -14.43 0.13 -46.70
CA ASP A 301 -13.20 0.17 -45.89
C ASP A 301 -12.48 -1.18 -45.85
N ARG A 302 -13.19 -2.30 -46.00
CA ARG A 302 -12.57 -3.64 -46.17
C ARG A 302 -11.82 -3.72 -47.52
N GLU A 303 -12.43 -3.27 -48.62
CA GLU A 303 -11.77 -3.23 -49.93
C GLU A 303 -10.53 -2.36 -49.88
N ARG A 304 -10.62 -1.18 -49.27
CA ARG A 304 -9.47 -0.27 -49.15
C ARG A 304 -8.36 -0.89 -48.25
N LEU A 305 -8.70 -1.61 -47.23
CA LEU A 305 -7.76 -2.34 -46.37
C LEU A 305 -7.04 -3.45 -47.17
N LEU A 306 -7.77 -4.20 -48.03
CA LEU A 306 -7.18 -5.22 -48.89
C LEU A 306 -6.13 -4.62 -49.84
N VAL A 307 -6.46 -3.53 -50.52
CA VAL A 307 -5.53 -2.83 -51.44
C VAL A 307 -4.25 -2.40 -50.72
N LEU A 308 -4.39 -1.81 -49.51
CA LEU A 308 -3.24 -1.39 -48.71
C LEU A 308 -2.38 -2.58 -48.23
N LEU A 309 -2.98 -3.70 -47.90
CA LEU A 309 -2.24 -4.91 -47.50
C LEU A 309 -1.50 -5.52 -48.71
N ASP A 310 -2.10 -5.55 -49.90
CA ASP A 310 -1.44 -5.99 -51.12
C ASP A 310 -0.25 -5.09 -51.50
N ASP A 311 -0.36 -3.78 -51.35
CA ASP A 311 0.74 -2.85 -51.54
C ASP A 311 1.89 -3.08 -50.57
N VAL A 312 1.56 -3.30 -49.27
CA VAL A 312 2.56 -3.65 -48.25
C VAL A 312 3.26 -4.96 -48.58
N GLN A 313 2.50 -5.98 -49.00
CA GLN A 313 3.07 -7.28 -49.37
C GLN A 313 4.03 -7.13 -50.55
N ARG A 314 3.67 -6.40 -51.57
CA ARG A 314 4.49 -6.12 -52.76
C ARG A 314 5.82 -5.41 -52.45
N ILE A 315 5.77 -4.47 -51.48
CA ILE A 315 6.98 -3.76 -51.03
C ILE A 315 7.91 -4.72 -50.23
N LEU A 316 7.36 -5.69 -49.51
CA LEU A 316 8.15 -6.63 -48.71
C LEU A 316 8.73 -7.79 -49.53
N GLU A 317 8.17 -8.07 -50.74
CA GLU A 317 8.62 -9.10 -51.66
C GLU A 317 9.61 -8.54 -52.71
N SER A 318 9.80 -7.22 -52.81
CA SER A 318 10.74 -6.53 -53.69
C SER A 318 12.12 -6.41 -53.04
#